data_62097a6ce8e3a678ce64e9bf4d02926c
#
_entry.id   62097a6ce8e3a678ce64e9bf4d02926c
#
_cell.length_a   1.000
_cell.length_b   1.000
_cell.length_c   1.000
_cell.angle_alpha   90.00
_cell.angle_beta   90.00
_cell.angle_gamma   90.00
#
_symmetry.space_group_name_H-M   'P 1'
#
loop_
_entity.id
_entity.type
_entity.pdbx_description
1 polymer ?
#
loop_
_entity_poly.entity_id
_entity_poly.type
_entity_poly.pdbx_seq_one_letter_code
_entity_poly.pdbx_strand_id
1 'polypeptide(L)'
;MPYTKYICPDGHEVGIDECLTACRLEGQVNPNTGELYCPAGRCLSKRTLIALADQREWTGTPSTTQLLAGTRENYLKITKEYAIDPKSSLFMLHGTKVHDYLEKYTDDEGISEVRLDDGTSTGAFDYYSAENGGTLYDNKTYGSWKVAKILGLYTKRVPTGEVYKTGAKKGQPKYRNEIRSGGPRHRLDLAIQLNDYRMKIEKELKKPVNNLVCEVIVRDGNTYIATQ
;
A
#
# COMPACT_ATOMS: atom_id res chain seq x y z
N MET A 1 3.69 17.68 -1.07
CA MET A 1 5.04 17.67 -0.45
C MET A 1 5.24 16.33 0.23
N PRO A 2 6.45 15.81 0.32
CA PRO A 2 6.72 14.63 1.12
C PRO A 2 6.44 14.89 2.60
N TYR A 3 6.26 13.85 3.39
CA TYR A 3 6.25 14.00 4.84
C TYR A 3 7.64 14.41 5.33
N THR A 4 7.68 15.26 6.34
CA THR A 4 8.91 15.85 6.88
C THR A 4 9.23 15.36 8.28
N LYS A 5 8.30 14.60 8.89
CA LYS A 5 8.38 14.17 10.27
C LYS A 5 8.01 12.71 10.45
N TYR A 6 8.53 12.10 11.51
CA TYR A 6 8.12 10.82 12.03
C TYR A 6 7.34 10.96 13.33
N ILE A 7 6.37 10.07 13.56
CA ILE A 7 5.68 9.92 14.84
C ILE A 7 6.48 8.91 15.67
N CYS A 8 6.99 9.35 16.80
CA CYS A 8 7.70 8.49 17.75
C CYS A 8 6.73 7.53 18.47
N PRO A 9 7.24 6.43 19.10
CA PRO A 9 6.41 5.51 19.87
C PRO A 9 5.63 6.12 21.04
N ASP A 10 6.02 7.30 21.53
CA ASP A 10 5.30 8.07 22.55
C ASP A 10 4.25 9.04 21.96
N GLY A 11 4.06 9.04 20.63
CA GLY A 11 3.09 9.88 19.92
C GLY A 11 3.59 11.27 19.54
N HIS A 12 4.81 11.66 19.91
CA HIS A 12 5.38 12.96 19.51
C HIS A 12 5.90 12.93 18.07
N GLU A 13 5.74 14.05 17.39
CA GLU A 13 6.34 14.28 16.07
C GLU A 13 7.78 14.76 16.21
N VAL A 14 8.66 14.24 15.36
CA VAL A 14 10.07 14.61 15.27
C VAL A 14 10.47 14.79 13.81
N GLY A 15 11.28 15.79 13.50
CA GLY A 15 11.85 15.97 12.17
C GLY A 15 12.65 14.74 11.73
N ILE A 16 12.58 14.40 10.42
CA ILE A 16 13.31 13.24 9.89
C ILE A 16 14.81 13.37 10.18
N ASP A 17 15.42 14.52 9.87
CA ASP A 17 16.85 14.76 10.08
C ASP A 17 17.24 14.67 11.57
N GLU A 18 16.41 15.22 12.43
CA GLU A 18 16.59 15.13 13.88
C GLU A 18 16.54 13.67 14.34
N CYS A 19 15.52 12.91 13.91
CA CYS A 19 15.39 11.50 14.22
C CYS A 19 16.58 10.69 13.70
N LEU A 20 17.12 11.01 12.52
CA LEU A 20 18.26 10.31 11.93
C LEU A 20 19.58 10.66 12.64
N THR A 21 19.68 11.84 13.22
CA THR A 21 20.87 12.28 13.98
C THR A 21 20.89 11.65 15.36
N ALA A 22 19.83 11.81 16.15
CA ALA A 22 19.74 11.29 17.51
C ALA A 22 18.31 10.84 17.83
N CYS A 23 18.16 9.72 18.50
CA CYS A 23 16.84 9.28 18.96
C CYS A 23 16.48 9.93 20.28
N ARG A 24 15.44 10.75 20.31
CA ARG A 24 14.97 11.42 21.54
C ARG A 24 14.47 10.46 22.63
N LEU A 25 14.09 9.22 22.24
CA LEU A 25 13.59 8.18 23.15
C LEU A 25 14.64 7.13 23.51
N GLU A 26 15.91 7.32 23.14
CA GLU A 26 16.98 6.42 23.51
C GLU A 26 17.11 6.33 25.05
N GLY A 27 17.06 5.11 25.58
CA GLY A 27 17.13 4.86 27.02
C GLY A 27 15.88 5.25 27.82
N GLN A 28 14.82 5.80 27.19
CA GLN A 28 13.61 6.21 27.89
C GLN A 28 12.63 5.06 28.07
N VAL A 29 11.99 5.03 29.25
CA VAL A 29 11.00 4.01 29.64
C VAL A 29 9.60 4.53 29.39
N ASN A 30 8.74 3.67 28.85
CA ASN A 30 7.31 3.93 28.71
C ASN A 30 6.66 3.85 30.11
N PRO A 31 6.07 4.95 30.62
CA PRO A 31 5.51 4.98 31.97
C PRO A 31 4.31 4.03 32.15
N ASN A 32 3.65 3.63 31.07
CA ASN A 32 2.49 2.75 31.13
C ASN A 32 2.86 1.25 31.18
N THR A 33 4.00 0.85 30.59
CA THR A 33 4.41 -0.56 30.49
C THR A 33 5.64 -0.88 31.33
N GLY A 34 6.42 0.13 31.75
CA GLY A 34 7.70 -0.07 32.42
C GLY A 34 8.82 -0.54 31.52
N GLU A 35 8.60 -0.65 30.22
CA GLU A 35 9.58 -1.11 29.23
C GLU A 35 10.20 0.07 28.48
N LEU A 36 11.37 -0.13 27.88
CA LEU A 36 11.99 0.86 27.00
C LEU A 36 11.11 1.11 25.77
N TYR A 37 10.90 2.37 25.39
CA TYR A 37 10.24 2.74 24.14
C TYR A 37 10.95 2.15 22.92
N CYS A 38 12.28 2.14 22.96
CA CYS A 38 13.14 1.70 21.87
C CYS A 38 14.23 0.77 22.43
N PRO A 39 13.97 -0.54 22.66
CA PRO A 39 14.92 -1.47 23.27
C PRO A 39 16.26 -1.58 22.53
N ALA A 40 16.26 -1.35 21.20
CA ALA A 40 17.47 -1.34 20.36
C ALA A 40 18.04 0.08 20.14
N GLY A 41 17.73 1.04 21.03
CA GLY A 41 18.16 2.43 20.93
C GLY A 41 17.30 3.28 19.98
N ARG A 42 16.61 2.66 19.00
CA ARG A 42 15.69 3.30 18.05
C ARG A 42 14.48 2.42 17.81
N CYS A 43 13.38 3.05 17.35
CA CYS A 43 12.16 2.32 16.99
C CYS A 43 12.33 1.40 15.76
N LEU A 44 13.20 1.79 14.82
CA LEU A 44 13.67 1.03 13.66
C LEU A 44 15.17 1.30 13.46
N SER A 45 15.87 0.47 12.71
CA SER A 45 17.26 0.73 12.36
C SER A 45 17.39 2.06 11.59
N LYS A 46 18.51 2.77 11.77
CA LYS A 46 18.77 4.02 11.04
C LYS A 46 18.66 3.83 9.53
N ARG A 47 19.17 2.71 9.01
CA ARG A 47 19.08 2.34 7.59
C ARG A 47 17.62 2.24 7.11
N THR A 48 16.75 1.66 7.90
CA THR A 48 15.31 1.53 7.57
C THR A 48 14.63 2.89 7.58
N LEU A 49 14.96 3.75 8.54
CA LEU A 49 14.43 5.12 8.61
C LEU A 49 14.89 5.96 7.42
N ILE A 50 16.16 5.86 7.01
CA ILE A 50 16.67 6.51 5.78
C ILE A 50 15.91 6.02 4.55
N ALA A 51 15.71 4.72 4.41
CA ALA A 51 14.97 4.16 3.26
C ALA A 51 13.49 4.60 3.22
N LEU A 52 12.86 4.82 4.38
CA LEU A 52 11.53 5.42 4.45
C LEU A 52 11.55 6.91 4.11
N ALA A 53 12.62 7.63 4.45
CA ALA A 53 12.76 9.05 4.15
C ALA A 53 13.01 9.33 2.65
N ASP A 54 13.40 8.31 1.90
CA ASP A 54 13.60 8.42 0.45
C ASP A 54 12.25 8.51 -0.26
N GLN A 55 11.85 9.74 -0.54
CA GLN A 55 10.55 10.06 -1.10
C GLN A 55 10.69 10.79 -2.43
N ARG A 56 9.75 10.49 -3.33
CA ARG A 56 9.69 11.18 -4.62
C ARG A 56 9.26 12.65 -4.43
N GLU A 57 9.96 13.55 -5.10
CA GLU A 57 9.60 14.95 -5.13
C GLU A 57 8.30 15.20 -5.90
N TRP A 58 7.59 16.24 -5.49
CA TRP A 58 6.39 16.71 -6.20
C TRP A 58 6.80 17.48 -7.46
N THR A 59 6.34 17.04 -8.61
CA THR A 59 6.68 17.61 -9.93
C THR A 59 5.69 18.64 -10.44
N GLY A 60 4.64 18.96 -9.70
CA GLY A 60 3.59 19.89 -10.13
C GLY A 60 2.37 19.22 -10.77
N THR A 61 2.53 18.02 -11.33
CA THR A 61 1.44 17.24 -11.96
C THR A 61 1.04 16.07 -11.06
N PRO A 62 -0.26 15.85 -10.78
CA PRO A 62 -0.69 14.73 -9.94
C PRO A 62 -0.46 13.40 -10.65
N SER A 63 -0.13 12.35 -9.87
CA SER A 63 -0.11 11.00 -10.42
C SER A 63 -1.52 10.43 -10.51
N THR A 64 -1.72 9.42 -11.37
CA THR A 64 -2.96 8.63 -11.46
C THR A 64 -3.44 8.16 -10.10
N THR A 65 -2.53 7.62 -9.29
CA THR A 65 -2.85 7.16 -7.91
C THR A 65 -3.33 8.31 -7.01
N GLN A 66 -2.76 9.50 -7.16
CA GLN A 66 -3.21 10.68 -6.42
C GLN A 66 -4.60 11.13 -6.85
N LEU A 67 -4.92 11.06 -8.15
CA LEU A 67 -6.26 11.40 -8.64
C LEU A 67 -7.35 10.45 -8.10
N LEU A 68 -7.00 9.20 -7.81
CA LEU A 68 -7.91 8.21 -7.21
C LEU A 68 -8.14 8.42 -5.71
N ALA A 69 -7.25 9.12 -5.04
CA ALA A 69 -7.41 9.48 -3.64
C ALA A 69 -8.34 10.71 -3.49
N GLY A 70 -8.84 10.94 -2.28
CA GLY A 70 -9.70 12.10 -2.01
C GLY A 70 -8.99 13.43 -2.28
N THR A 71 -9.64 14.34 -3.01
CA THR A 71 -9.07 15.64 -3.39
C THR A 71 -8.54 16.42 -2.19
N ARG A 72 -9.28 16.43 -1.08
CA ARG A 72 -8.86 17.12 0.16
C ARG A 72 -7.61 16.50 0.77
N GLU A 73 -7.53 15.17 0.79
CA GLU A 73 -6.37 14.46 1.32
C GLU A 73 -5.12 14.78 0.50
N ASN A 74 -5.22 14.72 -0.82
CA ASN A 74 -4.12 15.06 -1.71
C ASN A 74 -3.68 16.52 -1.58
N TYR A 75 -4.64 17.44 -1.54
CA TYR A 75 -4.35 18.86 -1.33
C TYR A 75 -3.57 19.09 -0.03
N LEU A 76 -3.98 18.46 1.07
CA LEU A 76 -3.28 18.57 2.35
C LEU A 76 -1.87 17.95 2.28
N LYS A 77 -1.73 16.77 1.68
CA LYS A 77 -0.42 16.11 1.52
C LYS A 77 0.55 16.90 0.64
N ILE A 78 0.03 17.67 -0.32
CA ILE A 78 0.87 18.49 -1.21
C ILE A 78 1.23 19.82 -0.55
N THR A 79 0.32 20.44 0.20
CA THR A 79 0.46 21.82 0.69
C THR A 79 0.86 21.94 2.16
N LYS A 80 0.77 20.87 2.95
CA LYS A 80 1.04 20.88 4.39
C LYS A 80 2.13 19.86 4.74
N GLU A 81 2.96 20.26 5.68
CA GLU A 81 3.82 19.28 6.36
C GLU A 81 2.98 18.31 7.16
N TYR A 82 3.37 17.05 7.15
CA TYR A 82 2.72 16.02 7.96
C TYR A 82 3.74 14.98 8.43
N ALA A 83 3.35 14.23 9.44
CA ALA A 83 4.14 13.17 10.03
C ALA A 83 3.56 11.79 9.69
N ILE A 84 4.42 10.78 9.62
CA ILE A 84 4.01 9.37 9.49
C ILE A 84 4.57 8.53 10.64
N ASP A 85 3.88 7.47 10.99
CA ASP A 85 4.44 6.42 11.83
C ASP A 85 5.34 5.51 10.98
N PRO A 86 6.67 5.50 11.22
CA PRO A 86 7.59 4.71 10.40
C PRO A 86 7.34 3.20 10.50
N LYS A 87 6.85 2.68 11.63
CA LYS A 87 6.53 1.25 11.78
C LYS A 87 5.35 0.84 10.91
N SER A 88 4.28 1.63 10.92
CA SER A 88 3.10 1.37 10.10
C SER A 88 3.35 1.55 8.60
N SER A 89 4.43 2.25 8.23
CA SER A 89 4.79 2.57 6.84
C SER A 89 5.76 1.57 6.20
N LEU A 90 6.24 0.56 6.95
CA LEU A 90 7.18 -0.45 6.43
C LEU A 90 6.68 -1.22 5.21
N PHE A 91 5.35 -1.36 5.05
CA PHE A 91 4.77 -2.00 3.88
C PHE A 91 5.12 -1.28 2.56
N MET A 92 5.44 0.01 2.61
CA MET A 92 5.86 0.78 1.44
C MET A 92 7.18 0.25 0.89
N LEU A 93 8.14 -0.04 1.77
CA LEU A 93 9.43 -0.63 1.36
C LEU A 93 9.26 -2.00 0.72
N HIS A 94 8.31 -2.80 1.21
CA HIS A 94 8.02 -4.10 0.61
C HIS A 94 7.49 -3.95 -0.83
N GLY A 95 6.56 -3.02 -1.06
CA GLY A 95 6.05 -2.73 -2.40
C GLY A 95 7.16 -2.30 -3.33
N THR A 96 7.93 -1.27 -2.97
CA THR A 96 9.04 -0.76 -3.76
C THR A 96 10.04 -1.86 -4.11
N LYS A 97 10.42 -2.72 -3.15
CA LYS A 97 11.39 -3.79 -3.42
C LYS A 97 10.88 -4.87 -4.36
N VAL A 98 9.59 -5.16 -4.35
CA VAL A 98 9.00 -6.09 -5.32
C VAL A 98 9.06 -5.52 -6.72
N HIS A 99 8.68 -4.25 -6.90
CA HIS A 99 8.76 -3.55 -8.20
C HIS A 99 10.21 -3.48 -8.69
N ASP A 100 11.16 -2.98 -7.89
CA ASP A 100 12.60 -2.92 -8.22
C ASP A 100 13.19 -4.29 -8.61
N TYR A 101 12.64 -5.38 -8.05
CA TYR A 101 13.10 -6.72 -8.33
C TYR A 101 12.52 -7.26 -9.64
N LEU A 102 11.23 -7.08 -9.87
CA LEU A 102 10.55 -7.53 -11.09
C LEU A 102 11.05 -6.78 -12.33
N GLU A 103 11.33 -5.48 -12.22
CA GLU A 103 11.88 -4.66 -13.30
C GLU A 103 13.14 -5.27 -13.95
N LYS A 104 13.98 -5.93 -13.15
CA LYS A 104 15.22 -6.58 -13.65
C LYS A 104 14.97 -7.75 -14.60
N TYR A 105 13.76 -8.26 -14.64
CA TYR A 105 13.38 -9.42 -15.45
C TYR A 105 12.46 -9.03 -16.61
N THR A 106 12.44 -7.75 -16.98
CA THR A 106 11.77 -7.29 -18.20
C THR A 106 12.46 -7.92 -19.40
N ASP A 107 11.70 -8.57 -20.27
CA ASP A 107 12.21 -9.14 -21.52
C ASP A 107 12.48 -8.06 -22.59
N ASP A 108 13.11 -8.46 -23.69
CA ASP A 108 13.49 -7.53 -24.76
C ASP A 108 12.29 -6.89 -25.48
N GLU A 109 11.10 -7.48 -25.40
CA GLU A 109 9.86 -6.98 -26.04
C GLU A 109 8.98 -6.22 -25.04
N GLY A 110 9.25 -6.35 -23.75
CA GLY A 110 8.54 -5.71 -22.66
C GLY A 110 8.99 -4.27 -22.40
N ILE A 111 8.13 -3.53 -21.71
CA ILE A 111 8.43 -2.16 -21.26
C ILE A 111 8.03 -2.08 -19.78
N SER A 112 8.95 -1.70 -18.91
CA SER A 112 8.71 -1.57 -17.47
C SER A 112 8.98 -0.16 -16.98
N GLU A 113 8.24 0.23 -15.92
CA GLU A 113 8.44 1.43 -15.08
C GLU A 113 8.58 2.75 -15.88
N VAL A 114 8.00 2.80 -17.08
CA VAL A 114 8.02 4.03 -17.89
C VAL A 114 6.98 5.00 -17.34
N ARG A 115 7.45 6.20 -17.03
CA ARG A 115 6.57 7.29 -16.63
C ARG A 115 6.06 8.05 -17.84
N LEU A 116 4.76 8.11 -17.96
CA LEU A 116 4.04 8.86 -18.99
C LEU A 116 3.37 10.09 -18.38
N ASP A 117 3.25 11.17 -19.17
CA ASP A 117 2.65 12.44 -18.76
C ASP A 117 1.78 13.00 -19.90
N ASP A 118 0.48 12.94 -19.75
CA ASP A 118 -0.47 13.44 -20.77
C ASP A 118 -0.81 14.94 -20.61
N GLY A 119 -0.11 15.63 -19.71
CA GLY A 119 -0.34 17.03 -19.35
C GLY A 119 -1.43 17.23 -18.29
N THR A 120 -2.23 16.21 -17.97
CA THR A 120 -3.26 16.23 -16.92
C THR A 120 -2.82 15.47 -15.70
N SER A 121 -2.21 14.30 -15.92
CA SER A 121 -1.69 13.45 -14.87
C SER A 121 -0.45 12.69 -15.32
N THR A 122 0.39 12.31 -14.35
CA THR A 122 1.52 11.41 -14.60
C THR A 122 1.18 10.00 -14.13
N GLY A 123 1.78 8.98 -14.76
CA GLY A 123 1.68 7.61 -14.33
C GLY A 123 2.90 6.80 -14.73
N ALA A 124 3.42 5.99 -13.83
CA ALA A 124 4.34 4.92 -14.18
C ALA A 124 3.54 3.63 -14.14
N PHE A 125 3.52 2.91 -15.24
CA PHE A 125 2.97 1.57 -15.28
C PHE A 125 4.06 0.55 -14.97
N ASP A 126 3.68 -0.57 -14.39
CA ASP A 126 4.67 -1.53 -13.89
C ASP A 126 5.29 -2.34 -15.05
N TYR A 127 4.45 -2.93 -15.91
CA TYR A 127 4.94 -3.73 -17.03
C TYR A 127 3.92 -3.78 -18.18
N TYR A 128 4.41 -3.65 -19.39
CA TYR A 128 3.67 -3.87 -20.64
C TYR A 128 4.35 -4.96 -21.45
N SER A 129 3.57 -5.95 -21.92
CA SER A 129 3.98 -6.98 -22.87
C SER A 129 3.23 -6.82 -24.19
N ALA A 130 3.90 -7.05 -25.31
CA ALA A 130 3.26 -7.06 -26.63
C ALA A 130 2.42 -8.35 -26.86
N GLU A 131 2.52 -9.33 -25.99
CA GLU A 131 1.77 -10.58 -26.07
C GLU A 131 0.26 -10.35 -26.07
N ASN A 132 -0.47 -11.26 -26.73
CA ASN A 132 -1.94 -11.24 -26.83
C ASN A 132 -2.53 -9.91 -27.33
N GLY A 133 -1.78 -9.21 -28.20
CA GLY A 133 -2.19 -7.92 -28.74
C GLY A 133 -2.01 -6.74 -27.79
N GLY A 134 -1.15 -6.87 -26.80
CA GLY A 134 -0.81 -5.89 -25.77
C GLY A 134 -1.51 -6.17 -24.45
N THR A 135 -0.71 -6.48 -23.44
CA THR A 135 -1.17 -6.72 -22.08
C THR A 135 -0.44 -5.77 -21.12
N LEU A 136 -1.21 -5.02 -20.36
CA LEU A 136 -0.72 -4.14 -19.32
C LEU A 136 -0.87 -4.82 -17.95
N TYR A 137 0.22 -4.93 -17.23
CA TYR A 137 0.27 -5.49 -15.88
C TYR A 137 0.48 -4.38 -14.84
N ASP A 138 -0.25 -4.50 -13.73
CA ASP A 138 -0.09 -3.67 -12.54
C ASP A 138 0.13 -4.60 -11.34
N ASN A 139 1.33 -4.54 -10.76
CA ASN A 139 1.76 -5.41 -9.68
C ASN A 139 1.38 -4.80 -8.33
N LYS A 140 0.65 -5.54 -7.51
CA LYS A 140 0.22 -5.10 -6.19
C LYS A 140 0.70 -6.04 -5.10
N THR A 141 1.29 -5.47 -4.06
CA THR A 141 1.64 -6.23 -2.86
C THR A 141 0.60 -6.01 -1.77
N TYR A 142 -0.31 -6.97 -1.60
CA TYR A 142 -1.39 -6.87 -0.61
C TYR A 142 -1.22 -7.91 0.50
N GLY A 143 -1.73 -7.60 1.70
CA GLY A 143 -1.93 -8.61 2.73
C GLY A 143 -3.11 -9.53 2.36
N SER A 144 -3.06 -10.79 2.82
CA SER A 144 -4.07 -11.83 2.53
C SER A 144 -5.49 -11.39 2.82
N TRP A 145 -5.70 -10.62 3.89
CA TRP A 145 -7.03 -10.11 4.23
C TRP A 145 -7.60 -9.12 3.20
N LYS A 146 -6.75 -8.29 2.59
CA LYS A 146 -7.18 -7.39 1.51
C LYS A 146 -7.54 -8.18 0.27
N VAL A 147 -6.77 -9.21 -0.08
CA VAL A 147 -7.06 -10.13 -1.18
C VAL A 147 -8.36 -10.89 -0.94
N ALA A 148 -8.56 -11.44 0.26
CA ALA A 148 -9.80 -12.11 0.63
C ALA A 148 -11.03 -11.22 0.41
N LYS A 149 -10.95 -9.94 0.80
CA LYS A 149 -12.02 -8.97 0.55
C LYS A 149 -12.27 -8.70 -0.94
N ILE A 150 -11.22 -8.64 -1.76
CA ILE A 150 -11.33 -8.47 -3.22
C ILE A 150 -12.02 -9.68 -3.84
N LEU A 151 -11.70 -10.88 -3.39
CA LEU A 151 -12.36 -12.12 -3.79
C LEU A 151 -13.79 -12.25 -3.23
N GLY A 152 -14.27 -11.25 -2.49
CA GLY A 152 -15.62 -11.22 -1.93
C GLY A 152 -15.80 -12.06 -0.68
N LEU A 153 -14.71 -12.50 -0.06
CA LEU A 153 -14.77 -13.18 1.23
C LEU A 153 -15.03 -12.18 2.35
N TYR A 154 -15.96 -12.52 3.23
CA TYR A 154 -16.29 -11.71 4.39
C TYR A 154 -16.64 -12.58 5.58
N THR A 155 -16.46 -12.02 6.78
CA THR A 155 -16.82 -12.69 8.02
C THR A 155 -18.22 -12.29 8.44
N LYS A 156 -19.10 -13.28 8.63
CA LYS A 156 -20.43 -13.11 9.21
C LYS A 156 -20.47 -13.70 10.62
N ARG A 157 -20.90 -12.88 11.57
CA ARG A 157 -21.14 -13.33 12.93
C ARG A 157 -22.48 -14.06 13.00
N VAL A 158 -22.45 -15.34 13.33
CA VAL A 158 -23.65 -16.20 13.42
C VAL A 158 -23.80 -16.74 14.82
N PRO A 159 -25.05 -16.88 15.36
CA PRO A 159 -25.28 -17.50 16.67
C PRO A 159 -24.93 -18.99 16.61
N THR A 160 -24.32 -19.49 17.67
CA THR A 160 -23.97 -20.91 17.79
C THR A 160 -25.13 -21.76 18.34
N GLY A 161 -26.21 -21.15 18.76
CA GLY A 161 -27.31 -21.84 19.53
C GLY A 161 -27.01 -22.00 21.02
N GLU A 162 -25.80 -21.68 21.45
CA GLU A 162 -25.36 -21.76 22.84
C GLU A 162 -25.38 -20.41 23.54
N VAL A 163 -25.42 -20.46 24.88
CA VAL A 163 -25.25 -19.27 25.73
C VAL A 163 -24.02 -19.40 26.62
N TYR A 164 -23.48 -18.26 27.04
CA TYR A 164 -22.41 -18.23 28.04
C TYR A 164 -22.90 -18.75 29.38
N LYS A 165 -22.25 -19.77 29.94
CA LYS A 165 -22.64 -20.39 31.21
C LYS A 165 -22.12 -19.66 32.45
N THR A 166 -21.01 -18.91 32.31
CA THR A 166 -20.31 -18.22 33.40
C THR A 166 -19.78 -16.84 32.99
N GLY A 167 -19.36 -16.05 33.97
CA GLY A 167 -18.75 -14.72 33.77
C GLY A 167 -19.75 -13.60 33.46
N ALA A 168 -19.24 -12.41 33.16
CA ALA A 168 -20.02 -11.19 32.90
C ALA A 168 -21.02 -11.30 31.74
N LYS A 169 -20.84 -12.28 30.84
CA LYS A 169 -21.75 -12.54 29.70
C LYS A 169 -22.69 -13.69 29.91
N LYS A 170 -22.83 -14.19 31.14
CA LYS A 170 -23.76 -15.31 31.47
C LYS A 170 -25.17 -15.05 30.92
N GLY A 171 -25.72 -16.05 30.23
CA GLY A 171 -27.04 -15.98 29.61
C GLY A 171 -27.10 -15.31 28.25
N GLN A 172 -26.03 -14.64 27.81
CA GLN A 172 -25.98 -14.03 26.47
C GLN A 172 -25.68 -15.10 25.41
N PRO A 173 -26.19 -14.94 24.16
CA PRO A 173 -25.90 -15.85 23.05
C PRO A 173 -24.42 -15.88 22.73
N LYS A 174 -23.90 -17.07 22.47
CA LYS A 174 -22.57 -17.23 21.86
C LYS A 174 -22.66 -17.07 20.35
N TYR A 175 -21.61 -16.46 19.78
CA TYR A 175 -21.50 -16.29 18.35
C TYR A 175 -20.17 -16.88 17.88
N ARG A 176 -20.16 -17.38 16.65
CA ARG A 176 -18.94 -17.70 15.90
C ARG A 176 -18.84 -16.86 14.64
N ASN A 177 -17.64 -16.68 14.16
CA ASN A 177 -17.41 -16.07 12.87
C ASN A 177 -17.37 -17.15 11.78
N GLU A 178 -18.19 -17.00 10.75
CA GLU A 178 -18.17 -17.84 9.55
C GLU A 178 -17.64 -17.02 8.38
N ILE A 179 -16.73 -17.60 7.60
CA ILE A 179 -16.29 -17.01 6.34
C ILE A 179 -17.34 -17.34 5.28
N ARG A 180 -17.81 -16.33 4.59
CA ARG A 180 -18.77 -16.43 3.48
C ARG A 180 -18.23 -15.75 2.25
N SER A 181 -18.67 -16.18 1.07
CA SER A 181 -18.35 -15.57 -0.21
C SER A 181 -19.58 -14.87 -0.77
N GLY A 182 -19.39 -13.63 -1.22
CA GLY A 182 -20.37 -12.86 -2.00
C GLY A 182 -19.97 -12.72 -3.47
N GLY A 183 -18.94 -13.47 -3.90
CA GLY A 183 -18.32 -13.33 -5.22
C GLY A 183 -17.29 -12.18 -5.29
N PRO A 184 -16.44 -12.18 -6.31
CA PRO A 184 -15.42 -11.14 -6.52
C PRO A 184 -16.04 -9.75 -6.56
N ARG A 185 -15.34 -8.78 -5.96
CA ARG A 185 -15.78 -7.38 -5.94
C ARG A 185 -15.05 -6.60 -7.00
N HIS A 186 -15.79 -5.86 -7.81
CA HIS A 186 -15.19 -4.90 -8.72
C HIS A 186 -14.38 -3.86 -7.95
N ARG A 187 -13.14 -3.64 -8.39
CA ARG A 187 -12.22 -2.64 -7.86
C ARG A 187 -12.14 -1.49 -8.84
N LEU A 188 -13.09 -0.56 -8.69
CA LEU A 188 -13.19 0.61 -9.58
C LEU A 188 -11.90 1.44 -9.58
N ASP A 189 -11.22 1.56 -8.44
CA ASP A 189 -9.94 2.23 -8.31
C ASP A 189 -8.85 1.61 -9.19
N LEU A 190 -8.72 0.27 -9.21
CA LEU A 190 -7.77 -0.43 -10.08
C LEU A 190 -8.18 -0.32 -11.55
N ALA A 191 -9.47 -0.48 -11.84
CA ALA A 191 -9.97 -0.36 -13.21
C ALA A 191 -9.71 1.04 -13.80
N ILE A 192 -9.92 2.10 -13.03
CA ILE A 192 -9.61 3.47 -13.46
C ILE A 192 -8.10 3.65 -13.65
N GLN A 193 -7.27 3.18 -12.71
CA GLN A 193 -5.83 3.27 -12.80
C GLN A 193 -5.29 2.59 -14.07
N LEU A 194 -5.68 1.35 -14.29
CA LEU A 194 -5.23 0.58 -15.46
C LEU A 194 -5.73 1.18 -16.79
N ASN A 195 -6.97 1.68 -16.83
CA ASN A 195 -7.49 2.35 -18.03
C ASN A 195 -6.80 3.69 -18.30
N ASP A 196 -6.44 4.45 -17.28
CA ASP A 196 -5.66 5.68 -17.45
C ASP A 196 -4.28 5.37 -18.02
N TYR A 197 -3.60 4.35 -17.51
CA TYR A 197 -2.32 3.89 -18.07
C TYR A 197 -2.47 3.37 -19.50
N ARG A 198 -3.53 2.62 -19.80
CA ARG A 198 -3.84 2.18 -21.15
C ARG A 198 -3.92 3.36 -22.10
N MET A 199 -4.72 4.36 -21.79
CA MET A 199 -4.89 5.55 -22.63
C MET A 199 -3.57 6.29 -22.87
N LYS A 200 -2.72 6.38 -21.86
CA LYS A 200 -1.38 6.98 -21.98
C LYS A 200 -0.46 6.17 -22.89
N ILE A 201 -0.41 4.84 -22.70
CA ILE A 201 0.40 3.94 -23.54
C ILE A 201 -0.04 4.01 -25.01
N GLU A 202 -1.34 3.93 -25.27
CA GLU A 202 -1.90 4.00 -26.63
C GLU A 202 -1.62 5.36 -27.27
N LYS A 203 -1.71 6.46 -26.50
CA LYS A 203 -1.49 7.83 -26.98
C LYS A 203 -0.01 8.13 -27.21
N GLU A 204 0.86 7.83 -26.24
CA GLU A 204 2.26 8.29 -26.24
C GLU A 204 3.20 7.27 -26.87
N LEU A 205 3.01 5.97 -26.55
CA LEU A 205 3.88 4.90 -27.08
C LEU A 205 3.34 4.28 -28.37
N LYS A 206 2.10 4.61 -28.78
CA LYS A 206 1.43 4.05 -29.96
C LYS A 206 1.36 2.52 -29.94
N LYS A 207 1.25 1.94 -28.75
CA LYS A 207 1.14 0.49 -28.55
C LYS A 207 -0.30 0.12 -28.16
N PRO A 208 -0.92 -0.91 -28.77
CA PRO A 208 -2.26 -1.33 -28.40
C PRO A 208 -2.25 -1.98 -27.01
N VAL A 209 -3.33 -1.81 -26.25
CA VAL A 209 -3.51 -2.49 -24.96
C VAL A 209 -4.88 -3.16 -24.93
N ASN A 210 -4.90 -4.45 -25.21
CA ASN A 210 -6.14 -5.25 -25.27
C ASN A 210 -6.50 -5.90 -23.93
N ASN A 211 -5.49 -6.12 -23.08
CA ASN A 211 -5.69 -6.78 -21.80
C ASN A 211 -5.16 -5.93 -20.65
N LEU A 212 -5.92 -5.88 -19.55
CA LEU A 212 -5.55 -5.24 -18.31
C LEU A 212 -5.48 -6.29 -17.21
N VAL A 213 -4.33 -6.44 -16.58
CA VAL A 213 -4.07 -7.46 -15.57
C VAL A 213 -3.56 -6.79 -14.29
N CYS A 214 -4.21 -7.09 -13.17
CA CYS A 214 -3.66 -6.77 -11.86
C CYS A 214 -3.09 -8.05 -11.25
N GLU A 215 -1.78 -8.13 -11.17
CA GLU A 215 -1.07 -9.23 -10.51
C GLU A 215 -0.90 -8.91 -9.04
N VAL A 216 -1.41 -9.78 -8.16
CA VAL A 216 -1.36 -9.55 -6.72
C VAL A 216 -0.40 -10.53 -6.06
N ILE A 217 0.73 -9.99 -5.58
CA ILE A 217 1.69 -10.71 -4.75
C ILE A 217 1.26 -10.57 -3.29
N VAL A 218 0.89 -11.68 -2.66
CA VAL A 218 0.40 -11.66 -1.28
C VAL A 218 1.57 -11.69 -0.32
N ARG A 219 1.72 -10.64 0.51
CA ARG A 219 2.87 -10.47 1.41
C ARG A 219 3.00 -11.55 2.49
N ASP A 220 1.88 -12.15 2.86
CA ASP A 220 1.74 -13.15 3.93
C ASP A 220 1.11 -14.45 3.41
N GLY A 221 1.29 -14.77 2.12
CA GLY A 221 0.69 -15.94 1.49
C GLY A 221 1.21 -16.18 0.06
N ASN A 222 0.40 -16.86 -0.74
CA ASN A 222 0.70 -17.17 -2.14
C ASN A 222 0.33 -16.00 -3.09
N THR A 223 0.84 -16.05 -4.30
CA THR A 223 0.49 -15.12 -5.38
C THR A 223 -0.87 -15.49 -5.98
N TYR A 224 -1.69 -14.48 -6.27
CA TYR A 224 -2.95 -14.62 -7.00
C TYR A 224 -2.94 -13.67 -8.20
N ILE A 225 -3.45 -14.16 -9.32
CA ILE A 225 -3.62 -13.39 -10.56
C ILE A 225 -5.11 -13.17 -10.76
N ALA A 226 -5.51 -11.92 -10.98
CA ALA A 226 -6.85 -11.55 -11.35
C ALA A 226 -6.83 -10.80 -12.70
N THR A 227 -7.60 -11.28 -13.67
CA THR A 227 -7.84 -10.61 -14.95
C THR A 227 -9.24 -9.99 -14.94
N GLN A 228 -9.41 -8.84 -15.57
CA GLN A 228 -10.68 -8.19 -15.82
C GLN A 228 -10.93 -8.05 -17.32
#